data_57682ef3251b0bea5cfb643e72c1ca01
#
_entry.id   57682ef3251b0bea5cfb643e72c1ca01
#
_cell.length_a   1.000
_cell.length_b   1.000
_cell.length_c   1.000
_cell.angle_alpha   90.00
_cell.angle_beta   90.00
_cell.angle_gamma   90.00
#
_symmetry.space_group_name_H-M   'P 1'
#
loop_
_entity.id
_entity.type
_entity.pdbx_description
1 polymer ?
#
loop_
_entity_poly.entity_id
_entity_poly.type
_entity_poly.pdbx_seq_one_letter_code
_entity_poly.pdbx_strand_id
1 'polypeptide(L)'
;PSVFAAGDDTIRVGLIGCGGRGTGAASQALASESRVKLVSMGDVFEDRLQSSLKSLKSIEGMEHKVDVPIDKQYVGFDAYKKVLASGVDVVLLTTPPHFRPMHMQAAVEAGKHVFAEKPCAVDAPGVHSVLRTCEEAKKKGLAVVSGLCLRYHAPYREAVRKIHDGAIGGVRTFLANDYRGPIWIKPRQPDWTDMHWQMQNWYYFTWLSGDFNVEQHVHNLDVCAWAMKDKYPVKAIGMGGREVRKGPEYGNIFDHHSVVYEYENGARLVSNTRQMKGCKSDISVNILGDKGSAILTERKNGVRISGANEWSFAGEAKNLYQVEHDELFASIRAGKPINNGEYMAKSTLLAIMGRMATYTGQEITWDMAWNSKEKLGPAKYEWGPVPVPQIAVPGVTKFV
;
A
#
# COMPACT_ATOMS: atom_id res chain seq x y z
N PRO A 1 19.02 22.40 -5.86
CA PRO A 1 18.73 23.15 -7.07
C PRO A 1 17.21 23.13 -7.27
N SER A 2 16.62 24.34 -7.35
CA SER A 2 15.22 24.53 -7.61
C SER A 2 14.85 23.90 -8.96
N VAL A 3 13.90 22.99 -8.97
CA VAL A 3 13.40 22.26 -10.15
C VAL A 3 12.64 23.21 -11.11
N PHE A 4 12.40 24.44 -10.73
CA PHE A 4 11.62 25.41 -11.52
C PHE A 4 12.55 26.43 -12.18
N ALA A 5 12.90 26.17 -13.44
CA ALA A 5 13.44 27.20 -14.32
C ALA A 5 12.39 28.30 -14.53
N ALA A 6 12.81 29.55 -14.52
CA ALA A 6 11.92 30.70 -14.69
C ALA A 6 11.07 30.55 -15.97
N GLY A 7 9.74 30.37 -15.82
CA GLY A 7 8.81 30.38 -16.94
C GLY A 7 7.60 29.44 -16.81
N ASP A 8 7.74 28.21 -16.37
CA ASP A 8 6.61 27.27 -16.20
C ASP A 8 6.69 26.58 -14.84
N ASP A 9 5.80 26.99 -13.94
CA ASP A 9 5.67 26.47 -12.56
C ASP A 9 4.83 25.19 -12.48
N THR A 10 4.57 24.52 -13.61
CA THR A 10 3.73 23.33 -13.69
C THR A 10 4.52 22.08 -13.32
N ILE A 11 4.03 21.31 -12.33
CA ILE A 11 4.56 19.99 -11.98
C ILE A 11 3.97 18.96 -12.97
N ARG A 12 4.85 18.28 -13.69
CA ARG A 12 4.49 17.25 -14.68
C ARG A 12 4.45 15.88 -14.01
N VAL A 13 3.28 15.26 -14.05
CA VAL A 13 3.01 13.96 -13.43
C VAL A 13 2.97 12.85 -14.45
N GLY A 14 3.58 11.70 -14.13
CA GLY A 14 3.43 10.44 -14.83
C GLY A 14 2.64 9.44 -14.01
N LEU A 15 1.72 8.72 -14.62
CA LEU A 15 0.98 7.62 -14.00
C LEU A 15 1.53 6.27 -14.47
N ILE A 16 1.91 5.41 -13.54
CA ILE A 16 2.37 4.04 -13.79
C ILE A 16 1.44 3.06 -13.07
N GLY A 17 0.61 2.35 -13.86
CA GLY A 17 -0.50 1.53 -13.39
C GLY A 17 -1.83 2.27 -13.48
N CYS A 18 -2.58 2.02 -14.56
CA CYS A 18 -3.80 2.73 -14.93
C CYS A 18 -5.08 2.01 -14.46
N GLY A 19 -5.00 1.21 -13.40
CA GLY A 19 -6.17 0.60 -12.77
C GLY A 19 -7.02 1.62 -12.01
N GLY A 20 -8.10 1.15 -11.35
CA GLY A 20 -9.02 2.03 -10.61
C GLY A 20 -8.31 2.89 -9.56
N ARG A 21 -7.36 2.32 -8.79
CA ARG A 21 -6.59 3.09 -7.81
C ARG A 21 -5.67 4.11 -8.50
N GLY A 22 -5.02 3.73 -9.61
CA GLY A 22 -4.18 4.65 -10.38
C GLY A 22 -4.96 5.84 -10.95
N THR A 23 -6.13 5.58 -11.53
CA THR A 23 -7.05 6.63 -12.00
C THR A 23 -7.45 7.56 -10.85
N GLY A 24 -7.79 7.01 -9.67
CA GLY A 24 -8.09 7.80 -8.48
C GLY A 24 -6.91 8.63 -8.00
N ALA A 25 -5.70 8.07 -7.94
CA ALA A 25 -4.49 8.80 -7.55
C ALA A 25 -4.18 9.97 -8.51
N ALA A 26 -4.32 9.73 -9.82
CA ALA A 26 -4.15 10.79 -10.82
C ALA A 26 -5.21 11.89 -10.66
N SER A 27 -6.47 11.53 -10.42
CA SER A 27 -7.54 12.50 -10.14
C SER A 27 -7.22 13.36 -8.92
N GLN A 28 -6.77 12.76 -7.81
CA GLN A 28 -6.38 13.48 -6.59
C GLN A 28 -5.15 14.38 -6.81
N ALA A 29 -4.17 13.91 -7.57
CA ALA A 29 -3.03 14.73 -7.94
C ALA A 29 -3.45 15.97 -8.75
N LEU A 30 -4.35 15.80 -9.72
CA LEU A 30 -4.88 16.89 -10.56
C LEU A 30 -5.79 17.84 -9.76
N ALA A 31 -6.47 17.36 -8.72
CA ALA A 31 -7.32 18.17 -7.85
C ALA A 31 -6.55 18.96 -6.79
N SER A 32 -5.24 18.71 -6.62
CA SER A 32 -4.42 19.48 -5.68
C SER A 32 -4.38 20.96 -6.06
N GLU A 33 -4.17 21.84 -5.07
CA GLU A 33 -4.07 23.31 -5.27
C GLU A 33 -2.82 23.70 -6.09
N SER A 34 -1.87 22.79 -6.24
CA SER A 34 -0.67 22.99 -7.04
C SER A 34 -0.98 22.99 -8.53
N ARG A 35 -0.21 23.73 -9.32
CA ARG A 35 -0.26 23.61 -10.78
C ARG A 35 0.32 22.27 -11.18
N VAL A 36 -0.54 21.31 -11.47
CA VAL A 36 -0.19 19.93 -11.81
C VAL A 36 -0.82 19.55 -13.14
N LYS A 37 -0.07 18.88 -13.99
CA LYS A 37 -0.56 18.27 -15.24
C LYS A 37 -0.14 16.81 -15.31
N LEU A 38 -1.06 15.94 -15.73
CA LEU A 38 -0.75 14.57 -16.14
C LEU A 38 -0.27 14.60 -17.59
N VAL A 39 0.98 14.20 -17.82
CA VAL A 39 1.63 14.33 -19.13
C VAL A 39 2.09 13.01 -19.73
N SER A 40 2.03 11.91 -18.96
CA SER A 40 2.43 10.59 -19.44
C SER A 40 1.74 9.49 -18.66
N MET A 41 1.41 8.38 -19.31
CA MET A 41 0.77 7.22 -18.71
C MET A 41 1.39 5.92 -19.19
N GLY A 42 1.45 4.92 -18.28
CA GLY A 42 1.95 3.59 -18.60
C GLY A 42 1.18 2.49 -17.85
N ASP A 43 0.82 1.43 -18.56
CA ASP A 43 0.23 0.21 -18.00
C ASP A 43 0.69 -1.00 -18.82
N VAL A 44 0.58 -2.18 -18.25
CA VAL A 44 0.83 -3.42 -19.00
C VAL A 44 -0.33 -3.75 -19.95
N PHE A 45 -1.53 -3.24 -19.67
CA PHE A 45 -2.74 -3.42 -20.45
C PHE A 45 -3.21 -2.12 -21.10
N GLU A 46 -3.36 -2.15 -22.42
CA GLU A 46 -3.80 -0.99 -23.20
C GLU A 46 -5.22 -0.55 -22.84
N ASP A 47 -6.15 -1.48 -22.67
CA ASP A 47 -7.54 -1.22 -22.28
C ASP A 47 -7.65 -0.46 -20.97
N ARG A 48 -6.81 -0.78 -19.98
CA ARG A 48 -6.74 -0.07 -18.71
C ARG A 48 -6.22 1.35 -18.87
N LEU A 49 -5.17 1.52 -19.67
CA LEU A 49 -4.62 2.84 -19.96
C LEU A 49 -5.66 3.73 -20.64
N GLN A 50 -6.31 3.25 -21.71
CA GLN A 50 -7.31 4.01 -22.45
C GLN A 50 -8.56 4.33 -21.60
N SER A 51 -9.04 3.36 -20.82
CA SER A 51 -10.17 3.57 -19.90
C SER A 51 -9.85 4.63 -18.84
N SER A 52 -8.66 4.59 -18.26
CA SER A 52 -8.18 5.57 -17.28
C SER A 52 -8.07 6.96 -17.89
N LEU A 53 -7.45 7.08 -19.04
CA LEU A 53 -7.29 8.36 -19.76
C LEU A 53 -8.65 8.98 -20.09
N LYS A 54 -9.60 8.18 -20.61
CA LYS A 54 -10.96 8.62 -20.88
C LYS A 54 -11.65 9.11 -19.61
N SER A 55 -11.56 8.36 -18.51
CA SER A 55 -12.15 8.73 -17.24
C SER A 55 -11.58 10.03 -16.68
N LEU A 56 -10.26 10.22 -16.74
CA LEU A 56 -9.60 11.44 -16.25
C LEU A 56 -9.98 12.67 -17.10
N LYS A 57 -10.08 12.52 -18.42
CA LYS A 57 -10.54 13.59 -19.32
C LYS A 57 -12.01 13.96 -19.15
N SER A 58 -12.83 13.07 -18.58
CA SER A 58 -14.25 13.34 -18.34
C SER A 58 -14.54 14.04 -16.99
N ILE A 59 -13.52 14.30 -16.17
CA ILE A 59 -13.70 15.00 -14.89
C ILE A 59 -13.89 16.49 -15.19
N GLU A 60 -15.05 17.03 -14.85
CA GLU A 60 -15.40 18.42 -15.07
C GLU A 60 -14.34 19.39 -14.49
N GLY A 61 -13.89 20.32 -15.29
CA GLY A 61 -12.90 21.34 -14.93
C GLY A 61 -11.45 20.83 -14.85
N MET A 62 -11.18 19.56 -15.21
CA MET A 62 -9.82 18.98 -15.18
C MET A 62 -9.26 18.62 -16.56
N GLU A 63 -10.05 18.73 -17.63
CA GLU A 63 -9.67 18.32 -18.98
C GLU A 63 -8.35 18.97 -19.43
N HIS A 64 -8.17 20.24 -19.10
CA HIS A 64 -6.98 21.03 -19.46
C HIS A 64 -5.71 20.62 -18.69
N LYS A 65 -5.87 19.83 -17.61
CA LYS A 65 -4.77 19.27 -16.81
C LYS A 65 -4.34 17.88 -17.30
N VAL A 66 -5.08 17.25 -18.23
CA VAL A 66 -4.79 15.92 -18.78
C VAL A 66 -4.23 16.08 -20.19
N ASP A 67 -2.91 16.22 -20.26
CA ASP A 67 -2.15 16.47 -21.49
C ASP A 67 -1.26 15.26 -21.82
N VAL A 68 -1.90 14.16 -22.22
CA VAL A 68 -1.23 12.88 -22.51
C VAL A 68 -1.42 12.55 -23.99
N PRO A 69 -0.53 13.03 -24.87
CA PRO A 69 -0.57 12.71 -26.29
C PRO A 69 -0.23 11.23 -26.54
N ILE A 70 -0.52 10.73 -27.73
CA ILE A 70 -0.40 9.30 -28.06
C ILE A 70 1.03 8.76 -27.88
N ASP A 71 2.04 9.56 -28.19
CA ASP A 71 3.45 9.23 -28.02
C ASP A 71 3.93 9.23 -26.55
N LYS A 72 3.06 9.61 -25.60
CA LYS A 72 3.28 9.54 -24.14
C LYS A 72 2.40 8.49 -23.45
N GLN A 73 1.78 7.60 -24.22
CA GLN A 73 0.97 6.48 -23.76
C GLN A 73 1.75 5.19 -24.00
N TYR A 74 2.19 4.54 -22.94
CA TYR A 74 3.10 3.41 -23.05
C TYR A 74 2.45 2.12 -22.52
N VAL A 75 2.54 1.05 -23.32
CA VAL A 75 2.00 -0.27 -22.97
C VAL A 75 3.12 -1.29 -22.84
N GLY A 76 2.99 -2.21 -21.89
CA GLY A 76 3.93 -3.30 -21.66
C GLY A 76 4.67 -3.23 -20.34
N PHE A 77 5.45 -4.27 -20.03
CA PHE A 77 6.18 -4.38 -18.76
C PHE A 77 7.30 -3.34 -18.60
N ASP A 78 7.78 -2.75 -19.69
CA ASP A 78 8.79 -1.69 -19.71
C ASP A 78 8.19 -0.27 -19.77
N ALA A 79 6.87 -0.14 -19.81
CA ALA A 79 6.16 1.15 -19.89
C ALA A 79 6.64 2.15 -18.83
N TYR A 80 6.92 1.69 -17.60
CA TYR A 80 7.42 2.54 -16.53
C TYR A 80 8.72 3.26 -16.89
N LYS A 81 9.65 2.62 -17.61
CA LYS A 81 10.91 3.26 -18.05
C LYS A 81 10.65 4.40 -19.02
N LYS A 82 9.71 4.21 -19.94
CA LYS A 82 9.32 5.21 -20.93
C LYS A 82 8.61 6.40 -20.28
N VAL A 83 7.72 6.15 -19.30
CA VAL A 83 7.11 7.22 -18.50
C VAL A 83 8.18 8.03 -17.76
N LEU A 84 9.16 7.37 -17.11
CA LEU A 84 10.23 8.05 -16.40
C LEU A 84 11.09 8.93 -17.34
N ALA A 85 11.29 8.51 -18.58
CA ALA A 85 12.05 9.23 -19.59
C ALA A 85 11.25 10.35 -20.30
N SER A 86 9.94 10.45 -20.09
CA SER A 86 9.05 11.36 -20.83
C SER A 86 9.02 12.81 -20.35
N GLY A 87 9.93 13.18 -19.42
CA GLY A 87 10.03 14.55 -18.91
C GLY A 87 9.12 14.84 -17.71
N VAL A 88 8.66 13.82 -16.99
CA VAL A 88 7.89 13.95 -15.74
C VAL A 88 8.76 14.42 -14.58
N ASP A 89 8.16 15.07 -13.59
CA ASP A 89 8.82 15.52 -12.36
C ASP A 89 8.43 14.61 -11.19
N VAL A 90 7.18 14.14 -11.18
CA VAL A 90 6.60 13.26 -10.16
C VAL A 90 6.00 12.04 -10.84
N VAL A 91 6.13 10.86 -10.23
CA VAL A 91 5.45 9.64 -10.68
C VAL A 91 4.53 9.09 -9.63
N LEU A 92 3.34 8.65 -10.07
CA LEU A 92 2.37 7.91 -9.27
C LEU A 92 2.54 6.43 -9.57
N LEU A 93 3.04 5.65 -8.60
CA LEU A 93 3.30 4.23 -8.73
C LEU A 93 2.15 3.43 -8.14
N THR A 94 1.26 2.93 -8.98
CA THR A 94 -0.01 2.29 -8.60
C THR A 94 -0.20 0.88 -9.19
N THR A 95 0.88 0.30 -9.70
CA THR A 95 0.95 -1.10 -10.13
C THR A 95 0.76 -2.07 -8.96
N PRO A 96 0.55 -3.39 -9.18
CA PRO A 96 0.56 -4.36 -8.09
C PRO A 96 1.84 -4.27 -7.22
N PRO A 97 1.76 -4.59 -5.93
CA PRO A 97 2.86 -4.39 -4.95
C PRO A 97 4.21 -4.95 -5.35
N HIS A 98 4.21 -6.08 -6.02
CA HIS A 98 5.43 -6.75 -6.51
C HIS A 98 6.36 -5.84 -7.31
N PHE A 99 5.80 -4.97 -8.14
CA PHE A 99 6.57 -4.09 -9.02
C PHE A 99 7.10 -2.83 -8.30
N ARG A 100 6.60 -2.53 -7.12
CA ARG A 100 6.90 -1.28 -6.41
C ARG A 100 8.39 -1.07 -6.16
N PRO A 101 9.16 -2.08 -5.64
CA PRO A 101 10.59 -1.88 -5.38
C PRO A 101 11.36 -1.49 -6.65
N MET A 102 11.11 -2.19 -7.76
CA MET A 102 11.77 -1.94 -9.04
C MET A 102 11.39 -0.57 -9.63
N HIS A 103 10.11 -0.23 -9.60
CA HIS A 103 9.64 1.05 -10.15
C HIS A 103 10.10 2.24 -9.31
N MET A 104 10.12 2.11 -7.97
CA MET A 104 10.64 3.16 -7.09
C MET A 104 12.13 3.39 -7.29
N GLN A 105 12.92 2.31 -7.38
CA GLN A 105 14.34 2.41 -7.64
C GLN A 105 14.60 3.17 -8.94
N ALA A 106 13.98 2.76 -10.03
CA ALA A 106 14.13 3.41 -11.33
C ALA A 106 13.70 4.89 -11.30
N ALA A 107 12.61 5.22 -10.58
CA ALA A 107 12.13 6.58 -10.42
C ALA A 107 13.14 7.47 -9.68
N VAL A 108 13.69 7.00 -8.57
CA VAL A 108 14.68 7.74 -7.76
C VAL A 108 16.03 7.85 -8.51
N GLU A 109 16.44 6.81 -9.22
CA GLU A 109 17.62 6.86 -10.12
C GLU A 109 17.45 7.94 -11.18
N ALA A 110 16.24 8.04 -11.78
CA ALA A 110 15.88 9.06 -12.78
C ALA A 110 15.60 10.46 -12.17
N GLY A 111 15.79 10.64 -10.86
CA GLY A 111 15.61 11.93 -10.19
C GLY A 111 14.16 12.39 -10.06
N LYS A 112 13.19 11.45 -9.95
CA LYS A 112 11.77 11.78 -9.86
C LYS A 112 11.27 11.71 -8.42
N HIS A 113 10.38 12.63 -8.03
CA HIS A 113 9.57 12.50 -6.84
C HIS A 113 8.57 11.36 -7.01
N VAL A 114 8.19 10.70 -5.91
CA VAL A 114 7.40 9.47 -5.95
C VAL A 114 6.19 9.56 -5.02
N PHE A 115 5.02 9.26 -5.55
CA PHE A 115 3.91 8.72 -4.78
C PHE A 115 3.90 7.20 -4.96
N ALA A 116 3.94 6.44 -3.87
CA ALA A 116 4.00 4.98 -3.92
C ALA A 116 2.80 4.36 -3.21
N GLU A 117 1.93 3.67 -3.96
CA GLU A 117 0.84 2.92 -3.37
C GLU A 117 1.33 1.80 -2.45
N LYS A 118 0.55 1.55 -1.43
CA LYS A 118 0.76 0.44 -0.47
C LYS A 118 0.30 -0.92 -1.05
N PRO A 119 0.80 -2.02 -0.52
CA PRO A 119 2.08 -2.15 0.17
C PRO A 119 3.25 -1.91 -0.77
N CYS A 120 4.42 -1.63 -0.21
CA CYS A 120 5.57 -1.25 -1.03
C CYS A 120 6.40 -2.45 -1.52
N ALA A 121 6.09 -3.65 -1.09
CA ALA A 121 6.74 -4.90 -1.47
C ALA A 121 5.86 -6.10 -1.10
N VAL A 122 6.27 -7.30 -1.52
CA VAL A 122 5.60 -8.57 -1.21
C VAL A 122 6.50 -9.55 -0.44
N ASP A 123 7.78 -9.22 -0.31
CA ASP A 123 8.82 -10.03 0.35
C ASP A 123 9.87 -9.14 1.03
N ALA A 124 10.71 -9.75 1.89
CA ALA A 124 11.73 -9.01 2.63
C ALA A 124 12.81 -8.40 1.72
N PRO A 125 13.32 -9.07 0.69
CA PRO A 125 14.26 -8.45 -0.26
C PRO A 125 13.69 -7.18 -0.92
N GLY A 126 12.39 -7.19 -1.26
CA GLY A 126 11.70 -6.02 -1.79
C GLY A 126 11.61 -4.88 -0.77
N VAL A 127 11.30 -5.19 0.50
CA VAL A 127 11.31 -4.20 1.59
C VAL A 127 12.68 -3.55 1.75
N HIS A 128 13.74 -4.34 1.74
CA HIS A 128 15.12 -3.83 1.81
C HIS A 128 15.47 -2.93 0.61
N SER A 129 15.03 -3.31 -0.58
CA SER A 129 15.22 -2.48 -1.79
C SER A 129 14.55 -1.12 -1.63
N VAL A 130 13.30 -1.10 -1.15
CA VAL A 130 12.56 0.14 -0.91
C VAL A 130 13.25 1.03 0.12
N LEU A 131 13.72 0.48 1.24
CA LEU A 131 14.45 1.26 2.25
C LEU A 131 15.70 1.93 1.67
N ARG A 132 16.54 1.17 0.95
CA ARG A 132 17.72 1.75 0.29
C ARG A 132 17.35 2.84 -0.70
N THR A 133 16.30 2.62 -1.49
CA THR A 133 15.79 3.60 -2.46
C THR A 133 15.31 4.88 -1.77
N CYS A 134 14.62 4.77 -0.62
CA CYS A 134 14.16 5.93 0.13
C CYS A 134 15.30 6.73 0.77
N GLU A 135 16.37 6.07 1.20
CA GLU A 135 17.58 6.75 1.65
C GLU A 135 18.28 7.51 0.51
N GLU A 136 18.35 6.92 -0.69
CA GLU A 136 18.86 7.61 -1.87
C GLU A 136 17.98 8.78 -2.29
N ALA A 137 16.65 8.63 -2.22
CA ALA A 137 15.71 9.72 -2.47
C ALA A 137 15.96 10.89 -1.51
N LYS A 138 16.16 10.60 -0.23
CA LYS A 138 16.47 11.62 0.80
C LYS A 138 17.76 12.38 0.48
N LYS A 139 18.83 11.67 0.10
CA LYS A 139 20.11 12.29 -0.30
C LYS A 139 19.95 13.18 -1.53
N LYS A 140 19.08 12.82 -2.47
CA LYS A 140 18.80 13.59 -3.68
C LYS A 140 17.76 14.71 -3.48
N GLY A 141 17.18 14.85 -2.29
CA GLY A 141 16.11 15.83 -2.04
C GLY A 141 14.81 15.51 -2.76
N LEU A 142 14.50 14.20 -2.95
CA LEU A 142 13.29 13.74 -3.62
C LEU A 142 12.24 13.35 -2.60
N ALA A 143 10.99 13.75 -2.84
CA ALA A 143 9.86 13.33 -2.04
C ALA A 143 9.49 11.86 -2.33
N VAL A 144 9.17 11.12 -1.27
CA VAL A 144 8.57 9.79 -1.33
C VAL A 144 7.38 9.78 -0.37
N VAL A 145 6.18 9.80 -0.90
CA VAL A 145 4.93 9.72 -0.12
C VAL A 145 4.31 8.35 -0.31
N SER A 146 3.89 7.74 0.80
CA SER A 146 3.27 6.42 0.85
C SER A 146 1.76 6.53 0.79
N GLY A 147 1.10 5.63 0.04
CA GLY A 147 -0.35 5.43 0.04
C GLY A 147 -0.91 4.76 1.30
N LEU A 148 -0.21 4.79 2.44
CA LEU A 148 -0.76 4.44 3.75
C LEU A 148 -1.64 5.58 4.25
N CYS A 149 -2.75 5.76 3.57
CA CYS A 149 -3.62 6.94 3.59
C CYS A 149 -4.23 7.24 4.97
N LEU A 150 -4.35 6.27 5.89
CA LEU A 150 -4.87 6.50 7.25
C LEU A 150 -3.96 7.46 8.05
N ARG A 151 -2.67 7.55 7.73
CA ARG A 151 -1.76 8.54 8.31
C ARG A 151 -2.05 9.98 7.86
N TYR A 152 -2.89 10.15 6.84
CA TYR A 152 -3.35 11.44 6.32
C TYR A 152 -4.80 11.78 6.73
N HIS A 153 -5.45 10.88 7.49
CA HIS A 153 -6.81 11.08 7.98
C HIS A 153 -6.82 11.88 9.28
N ALA A 154 -7.38 13.09 9.27
CA ALA A 154 -7.35 13.99 10.41
C ALA A 154 -7.86 13.38 11.73
N PRO A 155 -8.99 12.61 11.76
CA PRO A 155 -9.42 11.91 12.98
C PRO A 155 -8.38 10.94 13.55
N TYR A 156 -7.69 10.18 12.68
CA TYR A 156 -6.66 9.24 13.11
C TYR A 156 -5.41 9.96 13.61
N ARG A 157 -4.98 11.03 12.93
CA ARG A 157 -3.85 11.87 13.36
C ARG A 157 -4.08 12.41 14.76
N GLU A 158 -5.28 12.93 15.03
CA GLU A 158 -5.57 13.49 16.34
C GLU A 158 -5.69 12.40 17.42
N ALA A 159 -6.34 11.28 17.13
CA ALA A 159 -6.43 10.16 18.06
C ALA A 159 -5.05 9.60 18.42
N VAL A 160 -4.20 9.35 17.41
CA VAL A 160 -2.84 8.82 17.65
C VAL A 160 -1.99 9.82 18.43
N ARG A 161 -2.07 11.13 18.13
CA ARG A 161 -1.41 12.16 18.93
C ARG A 161 -1.83 12.08 20.40
N LYS A 162 -3.13 12.02 20.69
CA LYS A 162 -3.65 11.89 22.05
C LYS A 162 -3.19 10.59 22.75
N ILE A 163 -3.13 9.48 22.01
CA ILE A 163 -2.57 8.20 22.52
C ILE A 163 -1.10 8.40 22.89
N HIS A 164 -0.31 9.04 22.03
CA HIS A 164 1.10 9.37 22.31
C HIS A 164 1.29 10.29 23.50
N ASP A 165 0.32 11.20 23.74
CA ASP A 165 0.25 12.10 24.90
C ASP A 165 -0.26 11.40 26.16
N GLY A 166 -0.55 10.08 26.11
CA GLY A 166 -0.91 9.27 27.26
C GLY A 166 -2.40 9.19 27.59
N ALA A 167 -3.30 9.57 26.67
CA ALA A 167 -4.75 9.60 26.92
C ALA A 167 -5.34 8.24 27.36
N ILE A 168 -4.74 7.12 26.94
CA ILE A 168 -5.13 5.76 27.33
C ILE A 168 -4.09 5.08 28.22
N GLY A 169 -3.04 5.81 28.63
CA GLY A 169 -1.89 5.24 29.37
C GLY A 169 -1.01 4.36 28.47
N GLY A 170 -0.33 3.39 29.07
CA GLY A 170 0.49 2.43 28.33
C GLY A 170 -0.36 1.44 27.55
N VAL A 171 -0.09 1.31 26.25
CA VAL A 171 -0.81 0.34 25.40
C VAL A 171 -0.50 -1.09 25.84
N ARG A 172 -1.56 -1.90 25.98
CA ARG A 172 -1.50 -3.32 26.40
C ARG A 172 -1.91 -4.26 25.27
N THR A 173 -2.97 -3.91 24.54
CA THR A 173 -3.51 -4.81 23.51
C THR A 173 -4.09 -4.01 22.36
N PHE A 174 -3.87 -4.52 21.16
CA PHE A 174 -4.63 -4.14 19.97
C PHE A 174 -5.52 -5.30 19.53
N LEU A 175 -6.71 -4.97 19.04
CA LEU A 175 -7.53 -5.85 18.23
C LEU A 175 -7.73 -5.16 16.88
N ALA A 176 -7.03 -5.64 15.87
CA ALA A 176 -7.08 -5.12 14.51
C ALA A 176 -7.87 -6.08 13.61
N ASN A 177 -9.04 -5.68 13.17
CA ASN A 177 -9.92 -6.48 12.34
C ASN A 177 -9.98 -5.92 10.92
N ASP A 178 -9.93 -6.82 9.92
CA ASP A 178 -10.23 -6.52 8.53
C ASP A 178 -11.13 -7.62 7.97
N TYR A 179 -12.41 -7.58 8.35
CA TYR A 179 -13.43 -8.50 7.88
C TYR A 179 -14.24 -7.86 6.78
N ARG A 180 -14.12 -8.39 5.57
CA ARG A 180 -14.82 -7.88 4.39
C ARG A 180 -15.35 -8.99 3.48
N GLY A 181 -16.13 -8.60 2.50
CA GLY A 181 -16.61 -9.49 1.45
C GLY A 181 -15.52 -9.84 0.44
N PRO A 182 -15.85 -10.70 -0.53
CA PRO A 182 -14.95 -11.04 -1.63
C PRO A 182 -14.71 -9.82 -2.52
N ILE A 183 -13.60 -9.87 -3.25
CA ILE A 183 -13.26 -8.90 -4.29
C ILE A 183 -13.53 -9.50 -5.68
N TRP A 184 -13.23 -8.73 -6.74
CA TRP A 184 -13.43 -9.13 -8.13
C TRP A 184 -12.65 -10.39 -8.51
N ILE A 185 -13.21 -11.17 -9.41
CA ILE A 185 -12.53 -12.24 -10.15
C ILE A 185 -12.83 -12.02 -11.62
N LYS A 186 -11.81 -12.11 -12.47
CA LYS A 186 -11.96 -12.13 -13.91
C LYS A 186 -11.83 -13.56 -14.42
N PRO A 187 -12.86 -14.14 -15.05
CA PRO A 187 -12.76 -15.47 -15.68
C PRO A 187 -11.62 -15.49 -16.68
N ARG A 188 -10.83 -16.58 -16.66
CA ARG A 188 -9.74 -16.75 -17.63
C ARG A 188 -10.32 -16.88 -19.04
N GLN A 189 -9.78 -16.09 -19.97
CA GLN A 189 -10.13 -16.19 -21.38
C GLN A 189 -9.23 -17.23 -22.07
N PRO A 190 -9.72 -17.88 -23.18
CA PRO A 190 -8.96 -18.92 -23.86
C PRO A 190 -7.61 -18.48 -24.43
N ASP A 191 -7.49 -17.20 -24.80
CA ASP A 191 -6.28 -16.60 -25.37
C ASP A 191 -5.30 -16.06 -24.33
N TRP A 192 -5.66 -16.08 -23.03
CA TRP A 192 -4.81 -15.57 -21.99
C TRP A 192 -3.71 -16.54 -21.60
N THR A 193 -2.46 -16.09 -21.70
CA THR A 193 -1.32 -16.79 -21.08
C THR A 193 -1.45 -16.81 -19.55
N ASP A 194 -0.65 -17.61 -18.87
CA ASP A 194 -0.66 -17.63 -17.39
C ASP A 194 -0.28 -16.24 -16.82
N MET A 195 0.73 -15.59 -17.40
CA MET A 195 1.10 -14.23 -16.99
C MET A 195 -0.07 -13.26 -17.17
N HIS A 196 -0.78 -13.30 -18.30
CA HIS A 196 -1.93 -12.43 -18.55
C HIS A 196 -3.02 -12.65 -17.50
N TRP A 197 -3.39 -13.92 -17.28
CA TRP A 197 -4.41 -14.27 -16.30
C TRP A 197 -4.04 -13.87 -14.88
N GLN A 198 -2.80 -14.14 -14.44
CA GLN A 198 -2.33 -13.74 -13.12
C GLN A 198 -2.31 -12.23 -12.96
N MET A 199 -1.85 -11.47 -13.95
CA MET A 199 -1.85 -10.00 -13.93
C MET A 199 -3.28 -9.41 -13.90
N GLN A 200 -4.25 -10.02 -14.59
CA GLN A 200 -5.67 -9.60 -14.53
C GLN A 200 -6.31 -9.88 -13.16
N ASN A 201 -5.85 -10.93 -12.46
CA ASN A 201 -6.31 -11.35 -11.14
C ASN A 201 -5.21 -11.20 -10.07
N TRP A 202 -4.36 -10.20 -10.21
CA TRP A 202 -3.14 -10.00 -9.43
C TRP A 202 -3.30 -10.16 -7.92
N TYR A 203 -4.45 -9.81 -7.40
CA TYR A 203 -4.74 -9.87 -5.97
C TYR A 203 -4.67 -11.29 -5.39
N TYR A 204 -5.00 -12.30 -6.20
CA TYR A 204 -5.06 -13.69 -5.79
C TYR A 204 -3.74 -14.47 -5.86
N PHE A 205 -2.68 -13.81 -6.34
CA PHE A 205 -1.36 -14.43 -6.46
C PHE A 205 -0.38 -13.79 -5.49
N THR A 206 0.15 -14.60 -4.55
CA THR A 206 1.05 -14.11 -3.48
C THR A 206 2.22 -13.30 -4.03
N TRP A 207 2.78 -13.70 -5.19
CA TRP A 207 3.90 -12.97 -5.76
C TRP A 207 3.55 -11.56 -6.24
N LEU A 208 2.29 -11.30 -6.58
CA LEU A 208 1.83 -9.97 -7.02
C LEU A 208 1.31 -9.11 -5.86
N SER A 209 0.53 -9.73 -4.96
CA SER A 209 -0.18 -9.04 -3.87
C SER A 209 0.51 -9.11 -2.51
N GLY A 210 1.28 -10.18 -2.26
CA GLY A 210 1.76 -10.53 -0.93
C GLY A 210 0.74 -11.29 -0.07
N ASP A 211 -0.43 -11.66 -0.62
CA ASP A 211 -1.65 -12.04 0.06
C ASP A 211 -2.43 -10.83 0.61
N PHE A 212 -3.75 -10.97 0.83
CA PHE A 212 -4.58 -9.84 1.30
C PHE A 212 -4.25 -9.39 2.73
N ASN A 213 -3.61 -10.23 3.53
CA ASN A 213 -3.05 -9.80 4.82
C ASN A 213 -1.97 -8.71 4.62
N VAL A 214 -1.21 -8.80 3.54
CA VAL A 214 -0.20 -7.79 3.17
C VAL A 214 -0.84 -6.66 2.37
N GLU A 215 -1.60 -7.00 1.32
CA GLU A 215 -2.15 -6.01 0.39
C GLU A 215 -3.17 -5.09 1.05
N GLN A 216 -4.09 -5.65 1.85
CA GLN A 216 -5.20 -4.89 2.40
C GLN A 216 -5.02 -4.55 3.87
N HIS A 217 -4.69 -5.54 4.69
CA HIS A 217 -4.65 -5.36 6.14
C HIS A 217 -3.45 -4.53 6.64
N VAL A 218 -2.46 -4.29 5.78
CA VAL A 218 -1.34 -3.40 6.08
C VAL A 218 -1.79 -2.03 6.62
N HIS A 219 -2.95 -1.52 6.22
CA HIS A 219 -3.50 -0.28 6.75
C HIS A 219 -3.73 -0.32 8.27
N ASN A 220 -4.40 -1.36 8.76
CA ASN A 220 -4.68 -1.50 10.19
C ASN A 220 -3.43 -1.85 10.98
N LEU A 221 -2.53 -2.66 10.40
CA LEU A 221 -1.24 -2.98 11.01
C LEU A 221 -0.35 -1.74 11.13
N ASP A 222 -0.34 -0.88 10.13
CA ASP A 222 0.37 0.41 10.16
C ASP A 222 -0.18 1.33 11.25
N VAL A 223 -1.50 1.40 11.42
CA VAL A 223 -2.12 2.16 12.53
C VAL A 223 -1.64 1.66 13.89
N CYS A 224 -1.53 0.33 14.06
CA CYS A 224 -1.01 -0.25 15.31
C CYS A 224 0.47 0.12 15.52
N ALA A 225 1.30 0.01 14.48
CA ALA A 225 2.70 0.42 14.54
C ALA A 225 2.82 1.91 14.87
N TRP A 226 2.03 2.77 14.22
CA TRP A 226 1.98 4.21 14.47
C TRP A 226 1.59 4.54 15.91
N ALA A 227 0.55 3.88 16.46
CA ALA A 227 0.17 4.05 17.87
C ALA A 227 1.26 3.61 18.85
N MET A 228 2.14 2.67 18.45
CA MET A 228 3.33 2.24 19.19
C MET A 228 4.57 3.12 18.90
N LYS A 229 4.41 4.30 18.29
CA LYS A 229 5.50 5.21 17.91
C LYS A 229 6.50 4.56 16.97
N ASP A 230 5.98 3.83 15.97
CA ASP A 230 6.72 3.06 14.97
C ASP A 230 7.69 2.01 15.56
N LYS A 231 7.35 1.48 16.75
CA LYS A 231 7.95 0.26 17.28
C LYS A 231 7.23 -0.94 16.71
N TYR A 232 7.98 -1.98 16.39
CA TYR A 232 7.48 -3.20 15.75
C TYR A 232 7.55 -4.38 16.72
N PRO A 233 6.73 -5.43 16.54
CA PRO A 233 6.73 -6.59 17.43
C PRO A 233 8.02 -7.38 17.29
N VAL A 234 8.39 -8.12 18.34
CA VAL A 234 9.58 -8.97 18.35
C VAL A 234 9.31 -10.34 17.73
N LYS A 235 8.03 -10.81 17.79
CA LYS A 235 7.64 -12.09 17.21
C LYS A 235 6.14 -12.15 16.90
N ALA A 236 5.77 -13.13 16.08
CA ALA A 236 4.38 -13.43 15.72
C ALA A 236 4.16 -14.94 15.63
N ILE A 237 2.95 -15.36 15.99
CA ILE A 237 2.43 -16.70 15.73
C ILE A 237 1.01 -16.56 15.18
N GLY A 238 0.60 -17.46 14.29
CA GLY A 238 -0.71 -17.31 13.68
C GLY A 238 -1.26 -18.57 13.06
N MET A 239 -2.53 -18.50 12.73
CA MET A 239 -3.26 -19.52 11.98
C MET A 239 -3.99 -18.88 10.81
N GLY A 240 -4.21 -19.64 9.75
CA GLY A 240 -4.94 -19.19 8.56
C GLY A 240 -5.15 -20.32 7.60
N GLY A 241 -5.85 -20.05 6.53
CA GLY A 241 -6.12 -21.08 5.56
C GLY A 241 -7.11 -20.66 4.47
N ARG A 242 -7.64 -21.66 3.78
CA ARG A 242 -8.60 -21.51 2.69
C ARG A 242 -9.85 -22.34 2.98
N GLU A 243 -10.94 -21.67 3.27
CA GLU A 243 -12.24 -22.29 3.45
C GLU A 243 -13.11 -22.15 2.19
N VAL A 244 -13.13 -20.96 1.59
CA VAL A 244 -13.99 -20.62 0.45
C VAL A 244 -13.25 -20.49 -0.88
N ARG A 245 -11.95 -20.25 -0.87
CA ARG A 245 -11.10 -20.09 -2.06
C ARG A 245 -10.59 -21.44 -2.56
N LYS A 246 -11.48 -22.27 -3.14
CA LYS A 246 -11.18 -23.66 -3.53
C LYS A 246 -10.75 -23.84 -4.99
N GLY A 247 -11.19 -22.95 -5.88
CA GLY A 247 -10.89 -23.05 -7.31
C GLY A 247 -9.55 -22.38 -7.71
N PRO A 248 -9.05 -22.67 -8.93
CA PRO A 248 -7.81 -22.09 -9.45
C PRO A 248 -7.91 -20.59 -9.65
N GLU A 249 -9.09 -20.04 -9.83
CA GLU A 249 -9.35 -18.59 -9.97
C GLU A 249 -8.92 -17.78 -8.75
N TYR A 250 -8.79 -18.42 -7.61
CA TYR A 250 -8.31 -17.80 -6.36
C TYR A 250 -6.80 -17.89 -6.18
N GLY A 251 -6.04 -18.29 -7.19
CA GLY A 251 -4.60 -18.39 -7.11
C GLY A 251 -4.13 -19.20 -5.90
N ASN A 252 -3.19 -18.65 -5.13
CA ASN A 252 -2.59 -19.37 -4.00
C ASN A 252 -2.71 -18.66 -2.63
N ILE A 253 -3.44 -17.53 -2.53
CA ILE A 253 -3.62 -16.82 -1.25
C ILE A 253 -4.66 -17.47 -0.35
N PHE A 254 -4.56 -17.22 0.96
CA PHE A 254 -5.55 -17.64 1.94
C PHE A 254 -6.82 -16.78 1.87
N ASP A 255 -7.89 -17.15 2.57
CA ASP A 255 -9.12 -16.35 2.73
C ASP A 255 -9.36 -15.86 4.15
N HIS A 256 -8.56 -16.31 5.10
CA HIS A 256 -8.55 -15.81 6.47
C HIS A 256 -7.17 -15.97 7.13
N HIS A 257 -6.85 -15.03 8.03
CA HIS A 257 -5.67 -15.06 8.89
C HIS A 257 -6.04 -14.58 10.29
N SER A 258 -5.44 -15.20 11.32
CA SER A 258 -5.45 -14.73 12.69
C SER A 258 -4.02 -14.79 13.20
N VAL A 259 -3.47 -13.66 13.62
CA VAL A 259 -2.07 -13.54 14.04
C VAL A 259 -1.99 -12.81 15.37
N VAL A 260 -1.21 -13.33 16.28
CA VAL A 260 -0.84 -12.65 17.53
C VAL A 260 0.62 -12.22 17.42
N TYR A 261 0.82 -10.93 17.44
CA TYR A 261 2.16 -10.34 17.51
C TYR A 261 2.45 -9.92 18.95
N GLU A 262 3.68 -10.09 19.40
CA GLU A 262 4.14 -9.71 20.72
C GLU A 262 5.22 -8.64 20.63
N TYR A 263 5.04 -7.56 21.40
CA TYR A 263 5.99 -6.46 21.50
C TYR A 263 6.95 -6.68 22.68
N GLU A 264 8.12 -6.06 22.64
CA GLU A 264 9.15 -6.15 23.69
C GLU A 264 8.63 -5.81 25.10
N ASN A 265 7.69 -4.85 25.18
CA ASN A 265 7.06 -4.45 26.46
C ASN A 265 5.91 -5.36 26.90
N GLY A 266 5.71 -6.52 26.25
CA GLY A 266 4.66 -7.48 26.54
C GLY A 266 3.27 -7.12 25.98
N ALA A 267 3.12 -5.96 25.29
CA ALA A 267 1.88 -5.65 24.60
C ALA A 267 1.63 -6.64 23.46
N ARG A 268 0.36 -6.88 23.14
CA ARG A 268 -0.03 -7.82 22.08
C ARG A 268 -0.92 -7.17 21.05
N LEU A 269 -0.68 -7.49 19.78
CA LEU A 269 -1.55 -7.17 18.68
C LEU A 269 -2.22 -8.45 18.18
N VAL A 270 -3.52 -8.56 18.41
CA VAL A 270 -4.38 -9.59 17.83
C VAL A 270 -4.93 -9.06 16.50
N SER A 271 -4.50 -9.66 15.43
CA SER A 271 -4.76 -9.24 14.05
C SER A 271 -5.60 -10.31 13.36
N ASN A 272 -6.79 -9.94 12.90
CA ASN A 272 -7.72 -10.87 12.27
C ASN A 272 -8.18 -10.35 10.92
N THR A 273 -8.10 -11.19 9.90
CA THR A 273 -8.56 -10.86 8.55
C THR A 273 -9.42 -11.97 7.96
N ARG A 274 -10.41 -11.58 7.17
CA ARG A 274 -11.27 -12.53 6.46
C ARG A 274 -11.91 -11.87 5.24
N GLN A 275 -11.91 -12.58 4.11
CA GLN A 275 -12.62 -12.18 2.89
C GLN A 275 -13.60 -13.26 2.46
N MET A 276 -14.81 -13.26 3.05
CA MET A 276 -15.84 -14.26 2.82
C MET A 276 -17.21 -13.60 2.61
N LYS A 277 -17.99 -14.11 1.63
CA LYS A 277 -19.35 -13.66 1.34
C LYS A 277 -20.29 -14.02 2.49
N GLY A 278 -21.25 -13.15 2.79
CA GLY A 278 -22.31 -13.40 3.78
C GLY A 278 -21.90 -13.26 5.24
N CYS A 279 -20.64 -12.91 5.51
CA CYS A 279 -20.15 -12.70 6.87
C CYS A 279 -20.26 -11.22 7.28
N LYS A 280 -20.38 -10.96 8.60
CA LYS A 280 -20.36 -9.60 9.15
C LYS A 280 -19.04 -8.90 8.82
N SER A 281 -19.11 -7.67 8.34
CA SER A 281 -17.93 -6.82 8.09
C SER A 281 -17.56 -6.04 9.33
N ASP A 282 -16.25 -5.98 9.61
CA ASP A 282 -15.65 -5.14 10.65
C ASP A 282 -14.23 -4.72 10.21
N ILE A 283 -14.05 -3.41 10.00
CA ILE A 283 -12.76 -2.82 9.67
C ILE A 283 -12.48 -1.81 10.77
N SER A 284 -11.67 -2.20 11.75
CA SER A 284 -11.40 -1.39 12.93
C SER A 284 -10.07 -1.74 13.59
N VAL A 285 -9.52 -0.77 14.31
CA VAL A 285 -8.44 -0.97 15.26
C VAL A 285 -8.93 -0.53 16.64
N ASN A 286 -9.02 -1.49 17.57
CA ASN A 286 -9.32 -1.24 18.97
C ASN A 286 -8.01 -1.29 19.76
N ILE A 287 -7.74 -0.28 20.56
CA ILE A 287 -6.52 -0.14 21.33
C ILE A 287 -6.88 -0.08 22.81
N LEU A 288 -6.38 -1.00 23.60
CA LEU A 288 -6.59 -1.06 25.05
C LEU A 288 -5.31 -0.63 25.76
N GLY A 289 -5.42 0.39 26.57
CA GLY A 289 -4.36 0.87 27.45
C GLY A 289 -4.70 0.61 28.91
N ASP A 290 -3.78 0.93 29.81
CA ASP A 290 -3.98 0.74 31.27
C ASP A 290 -4.84 1.84 31.93
N LYS A 291 -5.17 2.93 31.19
CA LYS A 291 -6.02 4.05 31.67
C LYS A 291 -7.23 4.32 30.80
N GLY A 292 -7.41 3.56 29.72
CA GLY A 292 -8.51 3.78 28.78
C GLY A 292 -8.37 2.95 27.51
N SER A 293 -9.21 3.26 26.54
CA SER A 293 -9.22 2.59 25.24
C SER A 293 -9.46 3.57 24.10
N ALA A 294 -9.09 3.16 22.88
CA ALA A 294 -9.42 3.90 21.66
C ALA A 294 -10.01 2.96 20.61
N ILE A 295 -10.92 3.47 19.81
CA ILE A 295 -11.43 2.79 18.62
C ILE A 295 -11.15 3.69 17.43
N LEU A 296 -10.53 3.14 16.39
CA LEU A 296 -10.27 3.80 15.12
C LEU A 296 -10.94 3.00 14.00
N THR A 297 -11.90 3.61 13.33
CA THR A 297 -12.55 3.06 12.14
C THR A 297 -12.98 4.21 11.23
N GLU A 298 -13.02 3.98 9.92
CA GLU A 298 -13.45 4.98 8.92
C GLU A 298 -14.97 5.25 8.93
N ARG A 299 -15.74 4.57 9.78
CA ARG A 299 -17.17 4.86 9.92
C ARG A 299 -17.37 6.27 10.50
N LYS A 300 -18.47 6.91 10.13
CA LYS A 300 -18.84 8.22 10.69
C LYS A 300 -18.83 8.16 12.22
N ASN A 301 -18.18 9.11 12.87
CA ASN A 301 -17.98 9.19 14.32
C ASN A 301 -17.27 7.93 14.92
N GLY A 302 -16.51 7.22 14.10
CA GLY A 302 -15.89 5.96 14.48
C GLY A 302 -14.54 6.09 15.20
N VAL A 303 -14.00 7.31 15.32
CA VAL A 303 -12.73 7.54 16.00
C VAL A 303 -13.00 8.20 17.34
N ARG A 304 -12.72 7.47 18.44
CA ARG A 304 -12.97 7.93 19.80
C ARG A 304 -12.00 7.31 20.83
N ILE A 305 -11.81 8.01 21.91
CA ILE A 305 -11.08 7.55 23.11
C ILE A 305 -12.10 7.50 24.26
N SER A 306 -12.03 6.45 25.07
CA SER A 306 -12.87 6.22 26.26
C SER A 306 -12.00 5.92 27.47
N GLY A 307 -12.47 6.30 28.65
CA GLY A 307 -11.77 6.16 29.93
C GLY A 307 -11.68 7.47 30.68
N ALA A 308 -10.59 7.73 31.39
CA ALA A 308 -10.42 8.94 32.18
C ALA A 308 -10.44 10.25 31.34
N ASN A 309 -10.07 10.17 30.06
CA ASN A 309 -10.00 11.29 29.13
C ASN A 309 -10.86 10.98 27.89
N GLU A 310 -12.17 11.08 28.03
CA GLU A 310 -13.09 10.87 26.91
C GLU A 310 -12.85 11.88 25.79
N TRP A 311 -12.82 11.38 24.56
CA TRP A 311 -12.69 12.23 23.37
C TRP A 311 -13.29 11.54 22.15
N SER A 312 -13.88 12.33 21.27
CA SER A 312 -14.27 11.95 19.93
C SER A 312 -13.93 13.06 18.96
N PHE A 313 -13.60 12.70 17.72
CA PHE A 313 -13.35 13.70 16.70
C PHE A 313 -14.65 14.44 16.33
N ALA A 314 -14.62 15.77 16.44
CA ALA A 314 -15.78 16.63 16.19
C ALA A 314 -15.64 17.51 14.93
N GLY A 315 -14.49 17.45 14.27
CA GLY A 315 -14.22 18.24 13.06
C GLY A 315 -14.76 17.61 11.78
N GLU A 316 -14.65 18.35 10.68
CA GLU A 316 -14.82 17.82 9.34
C GLU A 316 -13.51 17.21 8.86
N ALA A 317 -13.55 15.97 8.36
CA ALA A 317 -12.39 15.28 7.81
C ALA A 317 -12.38 15.44 6.29
N LYS A 318 -11.31 16.07 5.77
CA LYS A 318 -11.03 16.05 4.33
C LYS A 318 -10.81 14.61 3.86
N ASN A 319 -11.02 14.37 2.58
CA ASN A 319 -10.72 13.07 1.98
C ASN A 319 -9.23 12.73 2.16
N LEU A 320 -8.96 11.65 2.86
CA LEU A 320 -7.60 11.22 3.22
C LEU A 320 -6.70 10.97 1.99
N TYR A 321 -7.27 10.44 0.90
CA TYR A 321 -6.56 10.27 -0.36
C TYR A 321 -6.21 11.60 -1.03
N GLN A 322 -7.00 12.65 -0.85
CA GLN A 322 -6.68 13.98 -1.34
C GLN A 322 -5.54 14.59 -0.52
N VAL A 323 -5.61 14.46 0.81
CA VAL A 323 -4.62 15.05 1.72
C VAL A 323 -3.21 14.50 1.46
N GLU A 324 -3.05 13.19 1.17
CA GLU A 324 -1.72 12.63 0.87
C GLU A 324 -1.10 13.24 -0.39
N HIS A 325 -1.90 13.56 -1.40
CA HIS A 325 -1.44 14.25 -2.61
C HIS A 325 -1.19 15.74 -2.36
N ASP A 326 -2.07 16.42 -1.63
CA ASP A 326 -1.89 17.84 -1.28
C ASP A 326 -0.57 18.05 -0.53
N GLU A 327 -0.28 17.20 0.48
CA GLU A 327 0.97 17.28 1.25
C GLU A 327 2.21 16.92 0.40
N LEU A 328 2.11 15.95 -0.52
CA LEU A 328 3.18 15.64 -1.46
C LEU A 328 3.58 16.88 -2.26
N PHE A 329 2.62 17.48 -2.97
CA PHE A 329 2.90 18.61 -3.85
C PHE A 329 3.30 19.87 -3.07
N ALA A 330 2.70 20.12 -1.91
CA ALA A 330 3.11 21.20 -1.03
C ALA A 330 4.55 21.05 -0.55
N SER A 331 4.97 19.82 -0.19
CA SER A 331 6.34 19.54 0.25
C SER A 331 7.39 19.77 -0.85
N ILE A 332 7.05 19.41 -2.09
CA ILE A 332 7.88 19.65 -3.28
C ILE A 332 8.03 21.16 -3.51
N ARG A 333 6.94 21.90 -3.50
CA ARG A 333 6.92 23.36 -3.68
C ARG A 333 7.70 24.10 -2.60
N ALA A 334 7.59 23.64 -1.37
CA ALA A 334 8.32 24.23 -0.25
C ALA A 334 9.82 23.87 -0.24
N GLY A 335 10.30 23.01 -1.14
CA GLY A 335 11.69 22.51 -1.10
C GLY A 335 12.00 21.68 0.15
N LYS A 336 10.98 21.14 0.81
CA LYS A 336 11.07 20.30 2.02
C LYS A 336 10.40 18.95 1.75
N PRO A 337 11.02 18.10 0.94
CA PRO A 337 10.40 16.86 0.47
C PRO A 337 10.11 15.90 1.63
N ILE A 338 8.89 15.38 1.67
CA ILE A 338 8.46 14.32 2.60
C ILE A 338 9.15 13.01 2.21
N ASN A 339 9.57 12.23 3.22
CA ASN A 339 10.03 10.87 3.01
C ASN A 339 9.38 9.92 4.01
N ASN A 340 8.45 9.11 3.52
CA ASN A 340 7.69 8.12 4.30
C ASN A 340 8.33 6.72 4.29
N GLY A 341 9.51 6.57 3.73
CA GLY A 341 10.12 5.28 3.40
C GLY A 341 10.24 4.32 4.57
N GLU A 342 10.59 4.82 5.76
CA GLU A 342 10.85 3.95 6.91
C GLU A 342 9.58 3.24 7.38
N TYR A 343 8.53 3.98 7.71
CA TYR A 343 7.30 3.34 8.18
C TYR A 343 6.60 2.57 7.08
N MET A 344 6.62 3.04 5.83
CA MET A 344 6.05 2.34 4.68
C MET A 344 6.65 0.94 4.52
N ALA A 345 7.98 0.83 4.60
CA ALA A 345 8.70 -0.42 4.44
C ALA A 345 8.52 -1.35 5.64
N LYS A 346 8.66 -0.82 6.87
CA LYS A 346 8.55 -1.63 8.09
C LYS A 346 7.13 -2.10 8.36
N SER A 347 6.09 -1.28 8.09
CA SER A 347 4.69 -1.71 8.19
C SER A 347 4.33 -2.75 7.12
N THR A 348 4.94 -2.67 5.93
CA THR A 348 4.82 -3.74 4.93
C THR A 348 5.46 -5.03 5.44
N LEU A 349 6.65 -4.97 6.07
CA LEU A 349 7.30 -6.15 6.65
C LEU A 349 6.48 -6.75 7.81
N LEU A 350 5.86 -5.93 8.65
CA LEU A 350 4.95 -6.37 9.70
C LEU A 350 3.82 -7.24 9.14
N ALA A 351 3.23 -6.82 8.02
CA ALA A 351 2.18 -7.59 7.34
C ALA A 351 2.71 -8.89 6.70
N ILE A 352 3.92 -8.83 6.10
CA ILE A 352 4.62 -10.00 5.54
C ILE A 352 4.95 -11.02 6.65
N MET A 353 5.42 -10.57 7.81
CA MET A 353 5.69 -11.41 8.98
C MET A 353 4.44 -12.20 9.42
N GLY A 354 3.27 -11.56 9.42
CA GLY A 354 2.00 -12.23 9.70
C GLY A 354 1.62 -13.29 8.66
N ARG A 355 1.85 -13.00 7.37
CA ARG A 355 1.70 -14.02 6.32
C ARG A 355 2.64 -15.19 6.54
N MET A 356 3.92 -14.93 6.82
CA MET A 356 4.90 -16.00 7.09
C MET A 356 4.47 -16.89 8.26
N ALA A 357 4.01 -16.29 9.37
CA ALA A 357 3.52 -17.01 10.53
C ALA A 357 2.32 -17.92 10.18
N THR A 358 1.34 -17.42 9.44
CA THR A 358 0.14 -18.19 9.06
C THR A 358 0.42 -19.24 8.00
N TYR A 359 1.32 -18.97 7.05
CA TYR A 359 1.67 -19.90 5.96
C TYR A 359 2.51 -21.09 6.45
N THR A 360 3.39 -20.84 7.41
CA THR A 360 4.28 -21.88 7.95
C THR A 360 3.70 -22.57 9.18
N GLY A 361 2.83 -21.89 9.93
CA GLY A 361 2.38 -22.34 11.26
C GLY A 361 3.48 -22.25 12.32
N GLN A 362 4.56 -21.52 12.06
CA GLN A 362 5.70 -21.36 12.96
C GLN A 362 5.65 -20.02 13.69
N GLU A 363 6.36 -19.94 14.84
CA GLU A 363 6.71 -18.65 15.42
C GLU A 363 7.76 -17.98 14.53
N ILE A 364 7.45 -16.75 14.08
CA ILE A 364 8.34 -15.92 13.26
C ILE A 364 8.81 -14.74 14.10
N THR A 365 10.12 -14.60 14.30
CA THR A 365 10.65 -13.40 14.92
C THR A 365 10.79 -12.27 13.92
N TRP A 366 10.90 -11.03 14.40
CA TRP A 366 11.16 -9.88 13.51
C TRP A 366 12.45 -10.07 12.72
N ASP A 367 13.50 -10.57 13.38
CA ASP A 367 14.79 -10.83 12.73
C ASP A 367 14.70 -11.93 11.66
N MET A 368 13.90 -12.96 11.88
CA MET A 368 13.62 -13.97 10.84
C MET A 368 12.93 -13.31 9.65
N ALA A 369 11.83 -12.58 9.87
CA ALA A 369 11.11 -11.91 8.79
C ALA A 369 12.01 -10.91 8.04
N TRP A 370 12.81 -10.14 8.76
CA TRP A 370 13.76 -9.17 8.20
C TRP A 370 14.82 -9.84 7.34
N ASN A 371 15.40 -10.95 7.81
CA ASN A 371 16.51 -11.65 7.12
C ASN A 371 16.04 -12.72 6.14
N SER A 372 14.72 -12.89 5.96
CA SER A 372 14.16 -13.86 5.02
C SER A 372 14.71 -13.67 3.62
N LYS A 373 15.03 -14.78 2.97
CA LYS A 373 15.51 -14.85 1.57
C LYS A 373 14.38 -15.18 0.59
N GLU A 374 13.14 -15.32 1.09
CA GLU A 374 11.99 -15.56 0.24
C GLU A 374 11.90 -14.46 -0.82
N LYS A 375 12.03 -14.86 -2.07
CA LYS A 375 11.91 -13.99 -3.23
C LYS A 375 10.75 -14.48 -4.08
N LEU A 376 9.68 -13.69 -4.11
CA LEU A 376 8.48 -14.02 -4.86
C LEU A 376 8.55 -13.48 -6.29
N GLY A 377 7.91 -14.21 -7.22
CA GLY A 377 7.74 -13.81 -8.61
C GLY A 377 8.57 -14.58 -9.62
N PRO A 378 8.27 -14.40 -10.90
CA PRO A 378 8.96 -15.06 -11.99
C PRO A 378 10.33 -14.40 -12.26
N ALA A 379 11.21 -15.15 -12.95
CA ALA A 379 12.52 -14.65 -13.35
C ALA A 379 12.45 -13.57 -14.46
N LYS A 380 11.35 -13.59 -15.25
CA LYS A 380 11.13 -12.66 -16.37
C LYS A 380 9.69 -12.16 -16.40
N TYR A 381 9.50 -10.95 -16.89
CA TYR A 381 8.19 -10.30 -17.11
C TYR A 381 7.89 -10.27 -18.60
N GLU A 382 7.26 -11.33 -19.09
CA GLU A 382 6.83 -11.48 -20.48
C GLU A 382 5.53 -12.29 -20.55
N TRP A 383 4.77 -12.13 -21.62
CA TRP A 383 3.57 -12.90 -21.84
C TRP A 383 3.93 -14.36 -22.14
N GLY A 384 3.54 -15.27 -21.24
CA GLY A 384 3.88 -16.68 -21.36
C GLY A 384 3.42 -17.49 -20.16
N PRO A 385 3.92 -18.73 -20.03
CA PRO A 385 3.63 -19.59 -18.89
C PRO A 385 4.31 -19.05 -17.61
N VAL A 386 3.53 -18.97 -16.52
CA VAL A 386 4.00 -18.65 -15.17
C VAL A 386 3.36 -19.64 -14.20
N PRO A 387 4.11 -20.52 -13.58
CA PRO A 387 3.56 -21.49 -12.63
C PRO A 387 2.84 -20.78 -11.48
N VAL A 388 1.67 -21.26 -11.11
CA VAL A 388 1.02 -20.84 -9.87
C VAL A 388 1.79 -21.47 -8.71
N PRO A 389 2.29 -20.69 -7.74
CA PRO A 389 2.95 -21.25 -6.57
C PRO A 389 2.01 -22.18 -5.80
N GLN A 390 2.57 -23.16 -5.13
CA GLN A 390 1.77 -24.05 -4.28
C GLN A 390 1.05 -23.27 -3.18
N ILE A 391 -0.16 -23.72 -2.87
CA ILE A 391 -0.90 -23.18 -1.73
C ILE A 391 -0.15 -23.59 -0.47
N ALA A 392 0.10 -22.63 0.40
CA ALA A 392 0.76 -22.88 1.67
C ALA A 392 -0.08 -23.83 2.55
N VAL A 393 0.62 -24.71 3.26
CA VAL A 393 0.01 -25.64 4.21
C VAL A 393 0.75 -25.46 5.54
N PRO A 394 0.09 -24.91 6.58
CA PRO A 394 0.70 -24.74 7.90
C PRO A 394 1.25 -26.05 8.47
N GLY A 395 2.45 -26.02 9.01
CA GLY A 395 3.18 -27.20 9.48
C GLY A 395 3.94 -27.98 8.41
N VAL A 396 3.67 -27.71 7.12
CA VAL A 396 4.35 -28.33 5.98
C VAL A 396 5.18 -27.32 5.19
N THR A 397 4.61 -26.15 4.91
CA THR A 397 5.33 -25.04 4.25
C THR A 397 6.47 -24.56 5.13
N LYS A 398 7.67 -24.56 4.59
CA LYS A 398 8.88 -24.15 5.32
C LYS A 398 9.06 -22.65 5.28
N PHE A 399 9.63 -22.12 6.34
CA PHE A 399 10.16 -20.75 6.34
C PHE A 399 11.44 -20.70 5.46
N VAL A 400 11.64 -19.58 4.72
CA VAL A 400 12.78 -19.38 3.81
C VAL A 400 13.52 -18.09 4.15
#